data_62a4a36d09acd2066a355989d506bdba
#
_entry.id   62a4a36d09acd2066a355989d506bdba
#
_cell.length_a   1.000
_cell.length_b   1.000
_cell.length_c   1.000
_cell.angle_alpha   90.00
_cell.angle_beta   90.00
_cell.angle_gamma   90.00
#
_symmetry.space_group_name_H-M   'P 1'
#
loop_
_entity.id
_entity.type
_entity.pdbx_description
1 polymer ?
#
loop_
_entity_poly.entity_id
_entity_poly.type
_entity_poly.pdbx_seq_one_letter_code
_entity_poly.pdbx_strand_id
1 'polypeptide(L)'
;MPKKNNQFPDFTLETAYLDDGPVFGVDEAGRGPWAGPVTAAAFWIYPQEQAHLPPGLRDSKKLSKEKRGHIEAHFQRSVSPHLYAVSHASVVEIDQNGILKATFLAMCRAIEGLAEKIGCPAMVLIDGPLLPPKLTYPCQAVVRGDSRALSIAAASIMAKQERDRIMFALHEEYPHYGWATNAGYGTKTHCDAIAANGITAHHRRSFAPIKAHLATPVS
;
A
#
# COMPACT_ATOMS: atom_id res chain seq x y z
N MET A 1 -11.84 30.48 3.89
CA MET A 1 -11.38 29.10 3.97
C MET A 1 -11.39 28.52 2.56
N PRO A 2 -10.30 27.97 2.02
CA PRO A 2 -10.33 27.37 0.71
C PRO A 2 -11.28 26.16 0.75
N LYS A 3 -12.21 26.10 -0.21
CA LYS A 3 -13.12 24.96 -0.40
C LYS A 3 -12.25 23.71 -0.55
N LYS A 4 -12.49 22.66 0.25
CA LYS A 4 -11.93 21.33 0.03
C LYS A 4 -12.39 20.92 -1.37
N ASN A 5 -11.50 21.02 -2.36
CA ASN A 5 -11.73 20.42 -3.67
C ASN A 5 -11.86 18.91 -3.42
N ASN A 6 -13.06 18.42 -3.49
CA ASN A 6 -13.38 16.99 -3.45
C ASN A 6 -13.08 16.42 -4.83
N GLN A 7 -11.83 16.47 -5.25
CA GLN A 7 -11.39 15.99 -6.55
C GLN A 7 -11.36 14.47 -6.49
N PHE A 8 -12.14 13.83 -7.35
CA PHE A 8 -12.04 12.41 -7.60
C PHE A 8 -10.87 12.17 -8.55
N PRO A 9 -10.15 11.05 -8.42
CA PRO A 9 -9.14 10.68 -9.40
C PRO A 9 -9.80 10.48 -10.76
N ASP A 10 -9.07 10.85 -11.80
CA ASP A 10 -9.46 10.62 -13.20
C ASP A 10 -8.31 9.92 -13.96
N PHE A 11 -8.48 9.73 -15.26
CA PHE A 11 -7.50 9.03 -16.10
C PHE A 11 -6.57 9.99 -16.87
N THR A 12 -6.56 11.26 -16.51
CA THR A 12 -5.81 12.31 -17.25
C THR A 12 -4.29 12.07 -17.20
N LEU A 13 -3.76 11.65 -16.05
CA LEU A 13 -2.32 11.42 -15.90
C LEU A 13 -1.87 10.20 -16.70
N GLU A 14 -2.67 9.14 -16.71
CA GLU A 14 -2.39 7.93 -17.49
C GLU A 14 -2.46 8.21 -18.99
N THR A 15 -3.45 8.96 -19.43
CA THR A 15 -3.70 9.30 -20.86
C THR A 15 -2.49 9.96 -21.50
N ALA A 16 -1.69 10.71 -20.74
CA ALA A 16 -0.52 11.40 -21.26
C ALA A 16 0.58 10.47 -21.82
N TYR A 17 0.54 9.16 -21.50
CA TYR A 17 1.57 8.19 -21.84
C TYR A 17 1.04 6.94 -22.55
N LEU A 18 -0.27 6.86 -22.85
CA LEU A 18 -0.89 5.65 -23.40
C LEU A 18 -0.37 5.29 -24.80
N ASP A 19 0.03 6.27 -25.60
CA ASP A 19 0.57 6.03 -26.93
C ASP A 19 1.96 5.37 -26.89
N ASP A 20 2.66 5.51 -25.76
CA ASP A 20 4.00 4.93 -25.53
C ASP A 20 3.94 3.53 -24.92
N GLY A 21 2.78 3.12 -24.35
CA GLY A 21 2.58 1.79 -23.76
C GLY A 21 1.85 1.78 -22.42
N PRO A 22 1.96 0.69 -21.64
CA PRO A 22 1.26 0.54 -20.37
C PRO A 22 1.69 1.58 -19.34
N VAL A 23 0.71 2.14 -18.58
CA VAL A 23 0.96 3.07 -17.46
C VAL A 23 0.58 2.40 -16.16
N PHE A 24 1.53 2.29 -15.24
CA PHE A 24 1.31 1.68 -13.92
C PHE A 24 1.11 2.75 -12.85
N GLY A 25 0.11 2.59 -12.01
CA GLY A 25 -0.05 3.37 -10.78
C GLY A 25 0.46 2.56 -9.58
N VAL A 26 1.15 3.22 -8.65
CA VAL A 26 1.79 2.56 -7.50
C VAL A 26 1.49 3.32 -6.22
N ASP A 27 1.10 2.59 -5.17
CA ASP A 27 0.90 3.12 -3.81
C ASP A 27 1.25 2.06 -2.77
N GLU A 28 1.40 2.50 -1.50
CA GLU A 28 1.73 1.63 -0.39
C GLU A 28 0.75 1.73 0.79
N ALA A 29 0.76 0.71 1.63
CA ALA A 29 0.09 0.68 2.92
C ALA A 29 1.03 0.17 4.02
N GLY A 30 0.91 0.75 5.22
CA GLY A 30 1.60 0.21 6.38
C GLY A 30 2.93 0.85 6.72
N ARG A 31 3.22 2.10 6.35
CA ARG A 31 4.46 2.79 6.75
C ARG A 31 4.50 3.13 8.24
N GLY A 32 3.39 3.60 8.81
CA GLY A 32 3.33 4.11 10.18
C GLY A 32 3.14 3.09 11.32
N PRO A 33 2.55 1.90 11.11
CA PRO A 33 2.36 0.90 12.17
C PRO A 33 3.67 0.41 12.79
N TRP A 34 3.59 -0.06 14.04
CA TRP A 34 4.70 -0.62 14.81
C TRP A 34 4.90 -2.11 14.55
N ALA A 35 3.92 -2.77 13.92
CA ALA A 35 3.97 -4.19 13.61
C ALA A 35 3.53 -4.48 12.17
N GLY A 36 3.99 -5.60 11.63
CA GLY A 36 3.68 -6.10 10.30
C GLY A 36 4.50 -5.46 9.17
N PRO A 37 4.36 -5.98 7.94
CA PRO A 37 5.11 -5.53 6.79
C PRO A 37 4.65 -4.15 6.30
N VAL A 38 5.43 -3.52 5.43
CA VAL A 38 4.96 -2.51 4.49
C VAL A 38 4.59 -3.21 3.19
N THR A 39 3.45 -2.86 2.62
CA THR A 39 2.88 -3.50 1.42
C THR A 39 2.70 -2.47 0.34
N ALA A 40 3.13 -2.75 -0.88
CA ALA A 40 2.91 -1.91 -2.05
C ALA A 40 2.16 -2.69 -3.13
N ALA A 41 1.41 -1.98 -3.95
CA ALA A 41 0.76 -2.51 -5.13
C ALA A 41 1.12 -1.68 -6.35
N ALA A 42 1.28 -2.36 -7.49
CA ALA A 42 1.30 -1.76 -8.81
C ALA A 42 0.03 -2.18 -9.55
N PHE A 43 -0.63 -1.24 -10.20
CA PHE A 43 -1.90 -1.47 -10.87
C PHE A 43 -1.88 -0.90 -12.29
N TRP A 44 -2.37 -1.68 -13.23
CA TRP A 44 -2.60 -1.26 -14.62
C TRP A 44 -4.08 -1.33 -14.94
N ILE A 45 -4.63 -0.21 -15.40
CA ILE A 45 -5.99 -0.11 -15.89
C ILE A 45 -5.96 -0.34 -17.41
N TYR A 46 -6.72 -1.32 -17.88
CA TYR A 46 -6.89 -1.52 -19.33
C TYR A 46 -7.65 -0.31 -19.91
N PRO A 47 -7.04 0.48 -20.82
CA PRO A 47 -7.56 1.79 -21.19
C PRO A 47 -8.96 1.76 -21.80
N GLN A 48 -9.27 0.71 -22.58
CA GLN A 48 -10.56 0.55 -23.26
C GLN A 48 -11.71 0.24 -22.30
N GLU A 49 -11.38 -0.23 -21.08
CA GLU A 49 -12.36 -0.62 -20.06
C GLU A 49 -12.41 0.37 -18.88
N GLN A 50 -11.80 1.55 -19.00
CA GLN A 50 -11.80 2.54 -17.92
C GLN A 50 -13.22 3.00 -17.54
N ALA A 51 -14.17 3.00 -18.47
CA ALA A 51 -15.57 3.35 -18.22
C ALA A 51 -16.31 2.31 -17.34
N HIS A 52 -15.78 1.10 -17.25
CA HIS A 52 -16.35 0.00 -16.46
C HIS A 52 -15.69 -0.17 -15.10
N LEU A 53 -14.83 0.76 -14.68
CA LEU A 53 -14.25 0.76 -13.34
C LEU A 53 -15.35 0.85 -12.27
N PRO A 54 -15.13 0.22 -11.10
CA PRO A 54 -16.12 0.26 -10.03
C PRO A 54 -16.37 1.71 -9.57
N PRO A 55 -17.62 2.11 -9.36
CA PRO A 55 -17.94 3.47 -8.95
C PRO A 55 -17.31 3.78 -7.57
N GLY A 56 -16.81 5.01 -7.44
CA GLY A 56 -16.24 5.50 -6.20
C GLY A 56 -14.79 5.06 -5.95
N LEU A 57 -14.09 4.59 -6.98
CA LEU A 57 -12.66 4.36 -6.92
C LEU A 57 -11.93 5.65 -6.51
N ARG A 58 -11.25 5.63 -5.36
CA ARG A 58 -10.54 6.78 -4.77
C ARG A 58 -9.60 6.32 -3.64
N ASP A 59 -8.88 7.27 -3.05
CA ASP A 59 -8.05 7.07 -1.84
C ASP A 59 -8.68 6.06 -0.87
N SER A 60 -7.96 4.98 -0.62
CA SER A 60 -8.44 3.84 0.20
C SER A 60 -8.84 4.24 1.63
N LYS A 61 -8.24 5.31 2.18
CA LYS A 61 -8.53 5.83 3.53
C LYS A 61 -9.88 6.55 3.61
N LYS A 62 -10.42 6.97 2.45
CA LYS A 62 -11.76 7.60 2.35
C LYS A 62 -12.88 6.59 2.14
N LEU A 63 -12.55 5.31 2.01
CA LEU A 63 -13.49 4.22 1.80
C LEU A 63 -13.67 3.39 3.07
N SER A 64 -14.89 2.91 3.32
CA SER A 64 -15.13 1.89 4.34
C SER A 64 -14.47 0.56 3.93
N LYS A 65 -14.23 -0.34 4.90
CA LYS A 65 -13.68 -1.68 4.65
C LYS A 65 -14.54 -2.46 3.63
N GLU A 66 -15.86 -2.37 3.78
CA GLU A 66 -16.83 -3.01 2.88
C GLU A 66 -16.71 -2.50 1.44
N LYS A 67 -16.65 -1.16 1.24
CA LYS A 67 -16.48 -0.57 -0.10
C LYS A 67 -15.16 -0.98 -0.74
N ARG A 68 -14.06 -1.02 0.02
CA ARG A 68 -12.78 -1.53 -0.49
C ARG A 68 -12.90 -2.99 -0.93
N GLY A 69 -13.57 -3.83 -0.13
CA GLY A 69 -13.81 -5.23 -0.46
C GLY A 69 -14.61 -5.42 -1.75
N HIS A 70 -15.65 -4.62 -1.99
CA HIS A 70 -16.41 -4.66 -3.24
C HIS A 70 -15.56 -4.25 -4.45
N ILE A 71 -14.71 -3.23 -4.32
CA ILE A 71 -13.79 -2.80 -5.39
C ILE A 71 -12.74 -3.88 -5.66
N GLU A 72 -12.14 -4.46 -4.63
CA GLU A 72 -11.20 -5.57 -4.77
C GLU A 72 -11.84 -6.76 -5.48
N ALA A 73 -13.04 -7.18 -5.05
CA ALA A 73 -13.77 -8.27 -5.67
C ALA A 73 -14.09 -8.02 -7.15
N HIS A 74 -14.31 -6.76 -7.54
CA HIS A 74 -14.47 -6.39 -8.95
C HIS A 74 -13.20 -6.69 -9.75
N PHE A 75 -12.03 -6.32 -9.24
CA PHE A 75 -10.74 -6.52 -9.93
C PHE A 75 -10.26 -7.99 -9.90
N GLN A 76 -10.71 -8.79 -8.94
CA GLN A 76 -10.37 -10.20 -8.83
C GLN A 76 -11.22 -11.12 -9.70
N ARG A 77 -12.23 -10.61 -10.40
CA ARG A 77 -13.02 -11.43 -11.33
C ARG A 77 -12.14 -11.95 -12.46
N SER A 78 -12.35 -13.21 -12.83
CA SER A 78 -11.59 -13.87 -13.92
C SER A 78 -11.70 -13.19 -15.28
N VAL A 79 -12.74 -12.38 -15.47
CA VAL A 79 -13.00 -11.61 -16.70
C VAL A 79 -12.51 -10.16 -16.63
N SER A 80 -11.90 -9.75 -15.51
CA SER A 80 -11.35 -8.40 -15.40
C SER A 80 -10.11 -8.25 -16.30
N PRO A 81 -10.07 -7.29 -17.20
CA PRO A 81 -8.91 -7.01 -18.05
C PRO A 81 -7.83 -6.23 -17.30
N HIS A 82 -8.18 -5.65 -16.15
CA HIS A 82 -7.24 -4.90 -15.31
C HIS A 82 -6.30 -5.85 -14.58
N LEU A 83 -5.03 -5.49 -14.49
CA LEU A 83 -4.02 -6.32 -13.84
C LEU A 83 -3.30 -5.56 -12.75
N TYR A 84 -2.87 -6.30 -11.74
CA TYR A 84 -2.08 -5.76 -10.64
C TYR A 84 -1.11 -6.79 -10.09
N ALA A 85 -0.12 -6.29 -9.37
CA ALA A 85 0.75 -7.08 -8.52
C ALA A 85 0.88 -6.40 -7.15
N VAL A 86 0.97 -7.22 -6.10
CA VAL A 86 1.17 -6.77 -4.74
C VAL A 86 2.44 -7.41 -4.20
N SER A 87 3.24 -6.64 -3.49
CA SER A 87 4.44 -7.14 -2.82
C SER A 87 4.63 -6.43 -1.48
N HIS A 88 5.53 -6.97 -0.66
CA HIS A 88 5.82 -6.41 0.65
C HIS A 88 7.31 -6.47 0.97
N ALA A 89 7.70 -5.60 1.90
CA ALA A 89 8.94 -5.75 2.62
C ALA A 89 8.63 -6.16 4.06
N SER A 90 9.32 -7.18 4.52
CA SER A 90 9.16 -7.79 5.83
C SER A 90 9.60 -6.86 6.97
N VAL A 91 9.24 -7.20 8.19
CA VAL A 91 9.72 -6.51 9.40
C VAL A 91 11.25 -6.51 9.48
N VAL A 92 11.89 -7.62 9.11
CA VAL A 92 13.36 -7.73 9.09
C VAL A 92 13.96 -6.73 8.10
N GLU A 93 13.41 -6.64 6.89
CA GLU A 93 13.88 -5.68 5.88
C GLU A 93 13.64 -4.22 6.29
N ILE A 94 12.53 -3.95 7.01
CA ILE A 94 12.26 -2.63 7.59
C ILE A 94 13.30 -2.28 8.65
N ASP A 95 13.60 -3.20 9.56
CA ASP A 95 14.57 -2.97 10.64
C ASP A 95 16.01 -2.80 10.13
N GLN A 96 16.37 -3.52 9.07
CA GLN A 96 17.70 -3.43 8.44
C GLN A 96 17.90 -2.17 7.60
N ASN A 97 16.87 -1.74 6.86
CA ASN A 97 17.02 -0.71 5.83
C ASN A 97 16.34 0.62 6.18
N GLY A 98 15.49 0.63 7.20
CA GLY A 98 14.56 1.71 7.52
C GLY A 98 13.33 1.69 6.62
N ILE A 99 12.24 2.28 7.13
CA ILE A 99 10.91 2.20 6.50
C ILE A 99 10.86 2.77 5.07
N LEU A 100 11.59 3.83 4.78
CA LEU A 100 11.57 4.43 3.44
C LEU A 100 12.18 3.49 2.39
N LYS A 101 13.37 2.92 2.66
CA LYS A 101 14.02 1.99 1.73
C LYS A 101 13.22 0.69 1.59
N ALA A 102 12.63 0.20 2.69
CA ALA A 102 11.75 -0.97 2.66
C ALA A 102 10.48 -0.71 1.84
N THR A 103 9.89 0.50 1.93
CA THR A 103 8.78 0.91 1.06
C THR A 103 9.17 0.88 -0.42
N PHE A 104 10.31 1.46 -0.77
CA PHE A 104 10.81 1.43 -2.14
C PHE A 104 11.08 0.01 -2.65
N LEU A 105 11.59 -0.88 -1.79
CA LEU A 105 11.79 -2.29 -2.12
C LEU A 105 10.46 -2.98 -2.46
N ALA A 106 9.43 -2.76 -1.64
CA ALA A 106 8.10 -3.31 -1.90
C ALA A 106 7.50 -2.76 -3.20
N MET A 107 7.66 -1.44 -3.47
CA MET A 107 7.22 -0.81 -4.71
C MET A 107 7.92 -1.40 -5.94
N CYS A 108 9.25 -1.51 -5.93
CA CYS A 108 10.00 -2.10 -7.05
C CYS A 108 9.54 -3.54 -7.33
N ARG A 109 9.40 -4.38 -6.30
CA ARG A 109 8.90 -5.75 -6.44
C ARG A 109 7.50 -5.82 -7.03
N ALA A 110 6.61 -4.91 -6.63
CA ALA A 110 5.25 -4.84 -7.18
C ALA A 110 5.26 -4.42 -8.66
N ILE A 111 6.08 -3.42 -9.02
CA ILE A 111 6.25 -2.97 -10.40
C ILE A 111 6.82 -4.09 -11.28
N GLU A 112 7.89 -4.74 -10.83
CA GLU A 112 8.51 -5.88 -11.53
C GLU A 112 7.51 -7.03 -11.73
N GLY A 113 6.80 -7.43 -10.67
CA GLY A 113 5.78 -8.49 -10.75
C GLY A 113 4.57 -8.13 -11.64
N LEU A 114 4.28 -6.85 -11.87
CA LEU A 114 3.29 -6.43 -12.85
C LEU A 114 3.89 -6.39 -14.27
N ALA A 115 5.14 -5.95 -14.42
CA ALA A 115 5.83 -5.92 -15.69
C ALA A 115 6.04 -7.34 -16.27
N GLU A 116 6.24 -8.34 -15.44
CA GLU A 116 6.29 -9.76 -15.87
C GLU A 116 4.97 -10.22 -16.52
N LYS A 117 3.83 -9.64 -16.15
CA LYS A 117 2.50 -10.00 -16.68
C LYS A 117 2.14 -9.25 -17.96
N ILE A 118 2.59 -8.02 -18.10
CA ILE A 118 2.10 -7.09 -19.14
C ILE A 118 3.22 -6.66 -20.10
N GLY A 119 4.46 -6.67 -19.64
CA GLY A 119 5.61 -6.04 -20.30
C GLY A 119 6.05 -4.75 -19.60
N CYS A 120 7.11 -4.14 -20.12
CA CYS A 120 7.68 -2.93 -19.55
C CYS A 120 6.68 -1.75 -19.61
N PRO A 121 6.49 -1.02 -18.50
CA PRO A 121 5.65 0.17 -18.51
C PRO A 121 6.33 1.32 -19.29
N ALA A 122 5.54 2.08 -20.04
CA ALA A 122 5.98 3.34 -20.61
C ALA A 122 6.16 4.42 -19.52
N MET A 123 5.33 4.35 -18.47
CA MET A 123 5.40 5.25 -17.31
C MET A 123 4.92 4.56 -16.05
N VAL A 124 5.59 4.85 -14.92
CA VAL A 124 5.15 4.43 -13.58
C VAL A 124 4.79 5.69 -12.78
N LEU A 125 3.52 5.85 -12.43
CA LEU A 125 3.01 6.92 -11.57
C LEU A 125 3.04 6.46 -10.12
N ILE A 126 3.83 7.10 -9.27
CA ILE A 126 4.05 6.69 -7.88
C ILE A 126 3.45 7.72 -6.93
N ASP A 127 2.64 7.28 -5.96
CA ASP A 127 2.10 8.19 -4.95
C ASP A 127 3.21 8.79 -4.08
N GLY A 128 3.03 10.07 -3.76
CA GLY A 128 3.94 10.83 -2.90
C GLY A 128 5.00 11.62 -3.66
N PRO A 129 5.93 12.25 -2.91
CA PRO A 129 6.94 13.16 -3.47
C PRO A 129 8.27 12.48 -3.85
N LEU A 130 8.45 11.20 -3.54
CA LEU A 130 9.72 10.51 -3.65
C LEU A 130 9.63 9.30 -4.59
N LEU A 131 10.71 9.04 -5.31
CA LEU A 131 10.83 7.93 -6.25
C LEU A 131 11.85 6.89 -5.73
N PRO A 132 11.63 5.59 -6.00
CA PRO A 132 12.62 4.56 -5.72
C PRO A 132 13.90 4.80 -6.53
N PRO A 133 15.07 4.98 -5.89
CA PRO A 133 16.29 5.40 -6.60
C PRO A 133 16.89 4.34 -7.52
N LYS A 134 16.43 3.07 -7.41
CA LYS A 134 16.91 1.94 -8.22
C LYS A 134 15.89 1.49 -9.27
N LEU A 135 14.78 2.21 -9.43
CA LEU A 135 13.79 1.88 -10.46
C LEU A 135 14.35 2.21 -11.85
N THR A 136 14.35 1.24 -12.74
CA THR A 136 14.90 1.36 -14.10
C THR A 136 13.88 1.83 -15.13
N TYR A 137 12.59 1.79 -14.78
CA TYR A 137 11.50 2.24 -15.65
C TYR A 137 11.31 3.75 -15.53
N PRO A 138 10.84 4.43 -16.62
CA PRO A 138 10.40 5.82 -16.53
C PRO A 138 9.36 5.97 -15.41
N CYS A 139 9.55 6.94 -14.52
CA CYS A 139 8.68 7.11 -13.36
C CYS A 139 8.46 8.58 -13.01
N GLN A 140 7.27 8.86 -12.45
CA GLN A 140 6.84 10.18 -12.01
C GLN A 140 6.25 10.12 -10.61
N ALA A 141 6.73 10.99 -9.72
CA ALA A 141 6.15 11.21 -8.41
C ALA A 141 4.86 12.04 -8.53
N VAL A 142 3.79 11.59 -7.92
CA VAL A 142 2.47 12.25 -7.96
C VAL A 142 2.01 12.50 -6.54
N VAL A 143 2.21 13.71 -6.04
CA VAL A 143 1.77 14.08 -4.69
C VAL A 143 0.25 13.97 -4.59
N ARG A 144 -0.24 13.19 -3.61
CA ARG A 144 -1.65 12.80 -3.45
C ARG A 144 -2.20 12.11 -4.70
N GLY A 145 -1.40 11.22 -5.28
CA GLY A 145 -1.74 10.53 -6.52
C GLY A 145 -3.00 9.70 -6.42
N ASP A 146 -3.28 9.10 -5.26
CA ASP A 146 -4.51 8.38 -4.91
C ASP A 146 -5.81 9.19 -5.06
N SER A 147 -5.71 10.50 -5.11
CA SER A 147 -6.84 11.42 -5.38
C SER A 147 -6.76 12.10 -6.76
N ARG A 148 -5.80 11.72 -7.62
CA ARG A 148 -5.54 12.34 -8.91
C ARG A 148 -5.48 11.36 -10.08
N ALA A 149 -4.97 10.15 -9.86
CA ALA A 149 -4.79 9.10 -10.87
C ALA A 149 -5.58 7.85 -10.48
N LEU A 150 -6.39 7.33 -11.38
CA LEU A 150 -7.22 6.13 -11.14
C LEU A 150 -6.37 4.89 -10.88
N SER A 151 -5.24 4.74 -11.57
CA SER A 151 -4.31 3.63 -11.38
C SER A 151 -3.68 3.64 -9.99
N ILE A 152 -3.29 4.82 -9.47
CA ILE A 152 -2.76 4.96 -8.10
C ILE A 152 -3.86 4.68 -7.08
N ALA A 153 -5.09 5.18 -7.30
CA ALA A 153 -6.22 4.92 -6.41
C ALA A 153 -6.54 3.42 -6.32
N ALA A 154 -6.49 2.70 -7.45
CA ALA A 154 -6.66 1.25 -7.48
C ALA A 154 -5.52 0.55 -6.71
N ALA A 155 -4.26 0.93 -6.95
CA ALA A 155 -3.10 0.40 -6.21
C ALA A 155 -3.23 0.62 -4.70
N SER A 156 -3.66 1.81 -4.25
CA SER A 156 -3.91 2.14 -2.84
C SER A 156 -4.87 1.14 -2.18
N ILE A 157 -5.97 0.79 -2.87
CA ILE A 157 -6.95 -0.16 -2.36
C ILE A 157 -6.35 -1.57 -2.27
N MET A 158 -5.63 -2.02 -3.31
CA MET A 158 -5.04 -3.37 -3.33
C MET A 158 -3.96 -3.52 -2.26
N ALA A 159 -3.07 -2.54 -2.12
CA ALA A 159 -2.06 -2.53 -1.07
C ALA A 159 -2.69 -2.56 0.33
N LYS A 160 -3.76 -1.79 0.55
CA LYS A 160 -4.47 -1.75 1.83
C LYS A 160 -5.18 -3.05 2.14
N GLN A 161 -5.90 -3.63 1.18
CA GLN A 161 -6.64 -4.89 1.37
C GLN A 161 -5.69 -6.05 1.70
N GLU A 162 -4.59 -6.18 0.96
CA GLU A 162 -3.59 -7.21 1.21
C GLU A 162 -2.96 -7.05 2.59
N ARG A 163 -2.57 -5.82 2.94
CA ARG A 163 -1.98 -5.58 4.26
C ARG A 163 -2.96 -5.85 5.38
N ASP A 164 -4.22 -5.47 5.24
CA ASP A 164 -5.25 -5.75 6.25
C ASP A 164 -5.46 -7.26 6.43
N ARG A 165 -5.36 -8.04 5.36
CA ARG A 165 -5.43 -9.51 5.37
C ARG A 165 -4.26 -10.12 6.14
N ILE A 166 -3.03 -9.64 5.90
CA ILE A 166 -1.84 -10.07 6.65
C ILE A 166 -2.01 -9.74 8.15
N MET A 167 -2.46 -8.53 8.49
CA MET A 167 -2.63 -8.13 9.88
C MET A 167 -3.75 -8.90 10.60
N PHE A 168 -4.77 -9.32 9.85
CA PHE A 168 -5.82 -10.19 10.38
C PHE A 168 -5.27 -11.60 10.68
N ALA A 169 -4.52 -12.20 9.77
CA ALA A 169 -3.89 -13.50 10.00
C ALA A 169 -2.93 -13.46 11.22
N LEU A 170 -2.14 -12.40 11.34
CA LEU A 170 -1.28 -12.20 12.52
C LEU A 170 -2.09 -12.00 13.83
N HIS A 171 -3.28 -11.42 13.74
CA HIS A 171 -4.16 -11.29 14.90
C HIS A 171 -4.70 -12.65 15.37
N GLU A 172 -4.97 -13.58 14.48
CA GLU A 172 -5.41 -14.93 14.87
C GLU A 172 -4.33 -15.67 15.67
N GLU A 173 -3.05 -15.44 15.33
CA GLU A 173 -1.91 -16.00 16.05
C GLU A 173 -1.59 -15.24 17.36
N TYR A 174 -1.78 -13.91 17.37
CA TYR A 174 -1.46 -13.02 18.49
C TYR A 174 -2.64 -12.11 18.86
N PRO A 175 -3.78 -12.65 19.35
CA PRO A 175 -5.03 -11.89 19.50
C PRO A 175 -4.96 -10.71 20.48
N HIS A 176 -4.10 -10.79 21.49
CA HIS A 176 -3.98 -9.78 22.53
C HIS A 176 -3.45 -8.41 22.04
N TYR A 177 -2.73 -8.33 20.90
CA TYR A 177 -2.29 -7.05 20.35
C TYR A 177 -3.37 -6.28 19.60
N GLY A 178 -4.54 -6.89 19.31
CA GLY A 178 -5.68 -6.24 18.67
C GLY A 178 -5.44 -5.84 17.20
N TRP A 179 -4.54 -6.52 16.49
CA TRP A 179 -4.11 -6.15 15.13
C TRP A 179 -5.22 -6.21 14.08
N ALA A 180 -6.27 -6.99 14.29
CA ALA A 180 -7.46 -7.00 13.42
C ALA A 180 -8.17 -5.62 13.35
N THR A 181 -8.06 -4.82 14.42
CA THR A 181 -8.71 -3.51 14.53
C THR A 181 -7.74 -2.35 14.38
N ASN A 182 -6.57 -2.43 15.03
CA ASN A 182 -5.58 -1.36 15.02
C ASN A 182 -4.57 -1.47 13.86
N ALA A 183 -4.59 -2.56 13.08
CA ALA A 183 -3.70 -2.80 11.95
C ALA A 183 -2.20 -2.59 12.28
N GLY A 184 -1.80 -2.85 13.53
CA GLY A 184 -0.43 -2.69 14.03
C GLY A 184 -0.05 -1.27 14.44
N TYR A 185 -0.97 -0.30 14.42
CA TYR A 185 -0.72 1.04 14.95
C TYR A 185 -0.65 1.03 16.47
N GLY A 186 0.13 1.96 17.04
CA GLY A 186 0.34 2.12 18.47
C GLY A 186 -0.86 2.72 19.22
N THR A 187 -1.99 2.03 19.18
CA THR A 187 -3.16 2.37 20.00
C THR A 187 -2.91 2.01 21.45
N LYS A 188 -3.76 2.54 22.36
CA LYS A 188 -3.67 2.19 23.78
C LYS A 188 -3.70 0.67 24.00
N THR A 189 -4.61 -0.04 23.34
CA THR A 189 -4.70 -1.52 23.39
C THR A 189 -3.39 -2.18 22.98
N HIS A 190 -2.74 -1.70 21.91
CA HIS A 190 -1.47 -2.25 21.44
C HIS A 190 -0.33 -1.97 22.43
N CYS A 191 -0.27 -0.75 22.98
CA CYS A 191 0.71 -0.39 24.02
C CYS A 191 0.55 -1.24 25.28
N ASP A 192 -0.67 -1.39 25.79
CA ASP A 192 -0.98 -2.18 26.97
C ASP A 192 -0.60 -3.67 26.75
N ALA A 193 -0.87 -4.18 25.55
CA ALA A 193 -0.51 -5.55 25.19
C ALA A 193 1.00 -5.76 25.12
N ILE A 194 1.76 -4.80 24.58
CA ILE A 194 3.22 -4.84 24.57
C ILE A 194 3.76 -4.80 26.01
N ALA A 195 3.22 -3.97 26.89
CA ALA A 195 3.64 -3.91 28.29
C ALA A 195 3.38 -5.22 29.03
N ALA A 196 2.27 -5.92 28.76
CA ALA A 196 1.89 -7.16 29.42
C ALA A 196 2.56 -8.41 28.83
N ASN A 197 2.77 -8.47 27.52
CA ASN A 197 3.18 -9.69 26.81
C ASN A 197 4.54 -9.54 26.07
N GLY A 198 5.16 -8.36 26.13
CA GLY A 198 6.37 -8.07 25.37
C GLY A 198 6.12 -7.84 23.88
N ILE A 199 7.14 -8.03 23.08
CA ILE A 199 7.09 -7.90 21.62
C ILE A 199 7.27 -9.28 20.96
N THR A 200 6.75 -9.41 19.72
CA THR A 200 6.96 -10.59 18.85
C THR A 200 7.96 -10.27 17.74
N ALA A 201 8.27 -11.25 16.88
CA ALA A 201 9.05 -11.07 15.66
C ALA A 201 8.37 -10.15 14.63
N HIS A 202 7.08 -9.88 14.80
CA HIS A 202 6.30 -9.02 13.92
C HIS A 202 6.32 -7.54 14.32
N HIS A 203 6.94 -7.17 15.45
CA HIS A 203 7.14 -5.78 15.83
C HIS A 203 8.42 -5.21 15.22
N ARG A 204 8.34 -3.98 14.73
CA ARG A 204 9.45 -3.25 14.09
C ARG A 204 10.38 -2.68 15.16
N ARG A 205 11.46 -3.38 15.46
CA ARG A 205 12.41 -3.02 16.51
C ARG A 205 13.12 -1.69 16.30
N SER A 206 13.25 -1.26 15.04
CA SER A 206 13.83 0.03 14.66
C SER A 206 12.94 1.23 14.94
N PHE A 207 11.63 1.01 15.17
CA PHE A 207 10.69 2.10 15.45
C PHE A 207 10.84 2.60 16.89
N ALA A 208 10.86 3.92 17.07
CA ALA A 208 11.16 4.56 18.34
C ALA A 208 10.36 4.00 19.53
N PRO A 209 9.03 3.78 19.47
CA PRO A 209 8.27 3.26 20.61
C PRO A 209 8.67 1.82 20.99
N ILE A 210 8.94 0.96 20.01
CA ILE A 210 9.37 -0.42 20.24
C ILE A 210 10.80 -0.44 20.76
N LYS A 211 11.69 0.38 20.20
CA LYS A 211 13.06 0.54 20.65
C LYS A 211 13.14 1.03 22.12
N ALA A 212 12.28 1.97 22.50
CA ALA A 212 12.18 2.46 23.88
C ALA A 212 11.73 1.35 24.83
N HIS A 213 10.73 0.55 24.47
CA HIS A 213 10.29 -0.61 25.26
C HIS A 213 11.42 -1.63 25.48
N LEU A 214 12.21 -1.92 24.45
CA LEU A 214 13.35 -2.84 24.54
C LEU A 214 14.50 -2.32 25.40
N ALA A 215 14.64 -1.00 25.54
CA ALA A 215 15.67 -0.37 26.35
C ALA A 215 15.31 -0.28 27.85
N THR A 216 14.06 -0.53 28.22
CA THR A 216 13.59 -0.51 29.62
C THR A 216 13.88 -1.88 30.24
N PRO A 217 14.70 -1.99 31.31
CA PRO A 217 14.91 -3.27 31.99
C PRO A 217 13.58 -3.80 32.52
N VAL A 218 13.33 -5.08 32.32
CA VAL A 218 12.22 -5.78 33.00
C VAL A 218 12.61 -5.87 34.48
N SER A 219 11.91 -5.10 35.31
CA SER A 219 12.05 -5.10 36.77
C SER A 219 11.46 -6.36 37.39
#